data_9fbccbadb1ad5455b6b455c4ca808ec2
#
_entry.id   9fbccbadb1ad5455b6b455c4ca808ec2
#
_cell.length_a   1.000
_cell.length_b   1.000
_cell.length_c   1.000
_cell.angle_alpha   90.00
_cell.angle_beta   90.00
_cell.angle_gamma   90.00
#
_symmetry.space_group_name_H-M   'P 1'
#
loop_
_entity.id
_entity.type
_entity.pdbx_description
1 polymer ?
#
loop_
_entity_poly.entity_id
_entity_poly.type
_entity_poly.pdbx_seq_one_letter_code
_entity_poly.pdbx_strand_id
1 'polypeptide(L)'
;MYNQQRLKKVALMLMMSMLCLISFAQERQVQGIVKDKSGEPMIGVNVLVKGTTNGTITGVDGDFTLSGVKKSDILSFTYIGFKNKELKYEGEKLLNVVLEEDSELLDEVVVIGYGTVNKRDLTGSVASVSSQDIA
;
A
#
# COMPACT_ATOMS: atom_id res chain seq x y z
N MET A 1 4.26 63.05 7.34
CA MET A 1 5.37 62.26 7.86
C MET A 1 4.85 60.93 8.37
N TYR A 2 5.42 59.89 7.88
CA TYR A 2 5.06 58.53 8.33
C TYR A 2 5.55 58.32 9.75
N ASN A 3 4.65 57.85 10.59
CA ASN A 3 4.98 57.57 11.98
C ASN A 3 5.78 56.25 12.04
N GLN A 4 7.04 56.34 12.37
CA GLN A 4 7.95 55.17 12.46
C GLN A 4 7.41 54.07 13.35
N GLN A 5 6.65 54.42 14.37
CA GLN A 5 6.03 53.45 15.28
C GLN A 5 4.94 52.64 14.60
N ARG A 6 4.15 53.26 13.71
CA ARG A 6 3.09 52.55 12.98
C ARG A 6 3.69 51.63 11.93
N LEU A 7 4.76 52.07 11.27
CA LEU A 7 5.46 51.27 10.27
C LEU A 7 6.04 49.98 10.91
N LYS A 8 6.65 50.10 12.08
CA LYS A 8 7.19 48.96 12.82
C LYS A 8 6.09 47.97 13.24
N LYS A 9 4.92 48.46 13.66
CA LYS A 9 3.79 47.61 14.04
C LYS A 9 3.20 46.86 12.82
N VAL A 10 3.10 47.55 11.69
CA VAL A 10 2.60 46.91 10.46
C VAL A 10 3.59 45.88 9.95
N ALA A 11 4.89 46.14 10.00
CA ALA A 11 5.91 45.19 9.62
C ALA A 11 5.91 43.95 10.55
N LEU A 12 5.71 44.17 11.84
CA LEU A 12 5.61 43.07 12.81
C LEU A 12 4.37 42.20 12.58
N MET A 13 3.22 42.85 12.26
CA MET A 13 1.99 42.13 11.94
C MET A 13 2.13 41.31 10.64
N LEU A 14 2.76 41.85 9.65
CA LEU A 14 3.04 41.17 8.37
C LEU A 14 3.95 39.98 8.59
N MET A 15 4.99 40.13 9.39
CA MET A 15 5.94 39.08 9.70
C MET A 15 5.26 37.96 10.49
N MET A 16 4.37 38.33 11.43
CA MET A 16 3.62 37.34 12.21
C MET A 16 2.59 36.57 11.37
N SER A 17 1.96 37.28 10.42
CA SER A 17 1.04 36.65 9.47
C SER A 17 1.76 35.67 8.54
N MET A 18 2.98 36.00 8.14
CA MET A 18 3.77 35.14 7.26
C MET A 18 4.24 33.86 7.99
N LEU A 19 4.50 33.95 9.29
CA LEU A 19 4.85 32.77 10.08
C LEU A 19 3.70 31.77 10.19
N CYS A 20 2.46 32.25 10.22
CA CYS A 20 1.28 31.37 10.30
C CYS A 20 1.09 30.52 9.04
N LEU A 21 1.52 31.00 7.88
CA LEU A 21 1.34 30.28 6.62
C LEU A 21 2.25 29.04 6.53
N ILE A 22 3.34 29.05 7.27
CA ILE A 22 4.31 27.94 7.23
C ILE A 22 3.79 26.74 8.01
N SER A 23 2.89 26.96 8.97
CA SER A 23 2.37 25.89 9.83
C SER A 23 1.49 24.87 9.11
N PHE A 24 0.94 25.21 7.95
CA PHE A 24 0.05 24.30 7.22
C PHE A 24 0.78 23.40 6.23
N ALA A 25 2.09 23.57 6.09
CA ALA A 25 2.87 22.85 5.08
C ALA A 25 3.47 21.54 5.62
N GLN A 26 3.08 21.08 6.80
CA GLN A 26 3.59 19.83 7.35
C GLN A 26 2.79 18.65 6.80
N GLU A 27 3.34 18.00 5.80
CA GLU A 27 2.81 16.73 5.33
C GLU A 27 3.07 15.66 6.37
N ARG A 28 2.02 14.92 6.69
CA ARG A 28 2.15 13.79 7.61
C ARG A 28 2.78 12.62 6.88
N GLN A 29 3.83 12.09 7.48
CA GLN A 29 4.46 10.88 7.00
C GLN A 29 4.03 9.70 7.87
N VAL A 30 3.69 8.61 7.22
CA VAL A 30 3.43 7.33 7.86
C VAL A 30 4.65 6.47 7.69
N GLN A 31 5.13 5.91 8.77
CA GLN A 31 6.22 4.94 8.78
C GLN A 31 5.70 3.61 9.27
N GLY A 32 6.26 2.54 8.76
CA GLY A 32 5.85 1.22 9.20
C GLY A 32 6.84 0.15 8.80
N ILE A 33 6.58 -1.04 9.29
CA ILE A 33 7.36 -2.24 8.99
C ILE A 33 6.39 -3.34 8.59
N VAL A 34 6.69 -4.02 7.49
CA VAL A 34 5.90 -5.16 7.01
C VAL A 34 6.70 -6.43 7.25
N LYS A 35 6.06 -7.40 7.90
CA LYS A 35 6.64 -8.69 8.23
C LYS A 35 5.70 -9.81 7.80
N ASP A 36 6.24 -11.01 7.68
CA ASP A 36 5.43 -12.21 7.50
C ASP A 36 5.00 -12.79 8.86
N LYS A 37 4.29 -13.91 8.85
CA LYS A 37 3.84 -14.57 10.09
C LYS A 37 4.99 -15.08 10.94
N SER A 38 6.13 -15.35 10.36
CA SER A 38 7.31 -15.80 11.10
C SER A 38 8.07 -14.65 11.77
N GLY A 39 7.71 -13.42 11.44
CA GLY A 39 8.33 -12.21 11.98
C GLY A 39 9.48 -11.70 11.15
N GLU A 40 9.70 -12.25 9.97
CA GLU A 40 10.76 -11.79 9.07
C GLU A 40 10.31 -10.57 8.26
N PRO A 41 11.19 -9.58 8.12
CA PRO A 41 10.85 -8.39 7.34
C PRO A 41 10.66 -8.73 5.87
N MET A 42 9.67 -8.13 5.24
CA MET A 42 9.33 -8.37 3.83
C MET A 42 9.83 -7.22 2.96
N ILE A 43 10.70 -7.56 2.01
CA ILE A 43 11.26 -6.62 1.05
C ILE A 43 10.37 -6.59 -0.20
N GLY A 44 10.13 -5.39 -0.75
CA GLY A 44 9.43 -5.25 -2.02
C GLY A 44 7.91 -5.31 -1.93
N VAL A 45 7.35 -5.18 -0.73
CA VAL A 45 5.90 -5.08 -0.55
C VAL A 45 5.41 -3.74 -1.08
N ASN A 46 4.39 -3.78 -1.91
CA ASN A 46 3.80 -2.58 -2.45
C ASN A 46 2.80 -1.99 -1.44
N VAL A 47 3.03 -0.75 -1.06
CA VAL A 47 2.18 0.00 -0.13
C VAL A 47 1.54 1.15 -0.89
N LEU A 48 0.22 1.20 -0.93
CA LEU A 48 -0.52 2.17 -1.72
C LEU A 48 -1.66 2.76 -0.89
N VAL A 49 -1.87 4.06 -1.02
CA VAL A 49 -3.07 4.69 -0.49
C VAL A 49 -4.21 4.39 -1.46
N LYS A 50 -5.21 3.64 -0.99
CA LYS A 50 -6.32 3.18 -1.81
C LYS A 50 -7.06 4.35 -2.48
N GLY A 51 -7.32 4.21 -3.76
CA GLY A 51 -7.97 5.25 -4.56
C GLY A 51 -7.06 6.35 -5.06
N THR A 52 -5.76 6.23 -4.83
CA THR A 52 -4.77 7.21 -5.30
C THR A 52 -3.59 6.51 -5.97
N THR A 53 -2.69 7.30 -6.56
CA THR A 53 -1.42 6.81 -7.10
C THR A 53 -0.27 6.97 -6.10
N ASN A 54 -0.56 7.42 -4.88
CA ASN A 54 0.44 7.64 -3.85
C ASN A 54 0.83 6.31 -3.21
N GLY A 55 2.05 5.86 -3.43
CA GLY A 55 2.53 4.58 -2.93
C GLY A 55 4.03 4.50 -2.79
N THR A 56 4.49 3.44 -2.16
CA THR A 56 5.91 3.16 -1.96
C THR A 56 6.13 1.64 -1.90
N ILE A 57 7.39 1.23 -1.79
CA ILE A 57 7.78 -0.17 -1.69
C ILE A 57 8.66 -0.32 -0.46
N THR A 58 8.49 -1.42 0.28
CA THR A 58 9.29 -1.68 1.48
C THR A 58 10.75 -1.97 1.14
N GLY A 59 11.64 -1.50 2.01
CA GLY A 59 13.07 -1.70 1.89
C GLY A 59 13.56 -3.02 2.49
N VAL A 60 14.87 -3.12 2.65
CA VAL A 60 15.57 -4.34 3.11
C VAL A 60 15.09 -4.80 4.49
N ASP A 61 14.78 -3.87 5.37
CA ASP A 61 14.30 -4.17 6.73
C ASP A 61 12.77 -4.26 6.80
N GLY A 62 12.09 -4.30 5.65
CA GLY A 62 10.63 -4.30 5.59
C GLY A 62 10.01 -2.95 5.90
N ASP A 63 10.83 -1.94 6.04
CA ASP A 63 10.39 -0.59 6.41
C ASP A 63 9.83 0.17 5.20
N PHE A 64 8.89 1.04 5.48
CA PHE A 64 8.34 1.94 4.46
C PHE A 64 8.05 3.31 5.07
N THR A 65 8.10 4.32 4.23
CA THR A 65 7.71 5.69 4.57
C THR A 65 6.81 6.21 3.46
N LEU A 66 5.65 6.71 3.84
CA LEU A 66 4.66 7.21 2.89
C LEU A 66 4.19 8.57 3.35
N SER A 67 4.36 9.59 2.50
CA SER A 67 3.92 10.96 2.80
C SER A 67 2.55 11.23 2.20
N GLY A 68 1.89 12.29 2.70
CA GLY A 68 0.60 12.72 2.18
C GLY A 68 -0.57 11.84 2.57
N VAL A 69 -0.42 11.03 3.62
CA VAL A 69 -1.49 10.17 4.12
C VAL A 69 -2.33 10.92 5.12
N LYS A 70 -3.64 10.90 4.93
CA LYS A 70 -4.60 11.55 5.81
C LYS A 70 -5.22 10.54 6.75
N LYS A 71 -5.68 11.04 7.90
CA LYS A 71 -6.47 10.21 8.82
C LYS A 71 -7.70 9.66 8.10
N SER A 72 -7.98 8.39 8.30
CA SER A 72 -9.05 7.63 7.65
C SER A 72 -8.73 7.13 6.24
N ASP A 73 -7.57 7.43 5.69
CA ASP A 73 -7.13 6.81 4.44
C ASP A 73 -6.88 5.31 4.64
N ILE A 74 -7.16 4.54 3.61
CA ILE A 74 -6.92 3.10 3.64
C ILE A 74 -5.61 2.81 2.92
N LEU A 75 -4.71 2.12 3.62
CA LEU A 75 -3.45 1.66 3.06
C LEU A 75 -3.61 0.22 2.60
N SER A 76 -3.25 -0.03 1.36
CA SER A 76 -3.31 -1.36 0.77
C SER A 76 -1.90 -1.92 0.63
N PHE A 77 -1.69 -3.13 1.14
CA PHE A 77 -0.43 -3.84 1.10
C PHE A 77 -0.57 -5.05 0.20
N THR A 78 0.25 -5.13 -0.83
CA THR A 78 0.20 -6.23 -1.79
C THR A 78 1.59 -6.80 -2.02
N TYR A 79 1.67 -8.12 -2.10
CA TYR A 79 2.89 -8.83 -2.42
C TYR A 79 2.54 -10.14 -3.12
N ILE A 80 3.38 -10.55 -4.06
CA ILE A 80 3.15 -11.78 -4.84
C ILE A 80 3.18 -13.00 -3.90
N GLY A 81 2.16 -13.85 -4.00
CA GLY A 81 2.05 -15.04 -3.16
C GLY A 81 1.49 -14.79 -1.76
N PHE A 82 1.10 -13.57 -1.45
CA PHE A 82 0.52 -13.18 -0.16
C PHE A 82 -0.87 -12.56 -0.35
N LYS A 83 -1.69 -12.69 0.67
CA LYS A 83 -3.02 -12.07 0.66
C LYS A 83 -2.91 -10.57 0.77
N ASN A 84 -3.73 -9.88 0.00
CA ASN A 84 -3.83 -8.43 0.10
C ASN A 84 -4.35 -8.02 1.47
N LYS A 85 -3.76 -6.99 2.05
CA LYS A 85 -4.17 -6.48 3.35
C LYS A 85 -4.47 -5.00 3.25
N GLU A 86 -5.56 -4.58 3.86
CA GLU A 86 -5.95 -3.17 3.92
C GLU A 86 -6.04 -2.74 5.37
N LEU A 87 -5.46 -1.59 5.67
CA LEU A 87 -5.50 -1.00 7.00
C LEU A 87 -5.96 0.44 6.90
N LYS A 88 -6.86 0.82 7.79
CA LYS A 88 -7.29 2.20 7.92
C LYS A 88 -6.28 2.96 8.77
N TYR A 89 -5.76 4.05 8.23
CA TYR A 89 -4.80 4.88 8.96
C TYR A 89 -5.56 5.78 9.95
N GLU A 90 -5.19 5.71 11.22
CA GLU A 90 -5.85 6.50 12.27
C GLU A 90 -4.91 7.48 12.96
N GLY A 91 -3.75 7.73 12.38
CA GLY A 91 -2.80 8.70 12.89
C GLY A 91 -1.61 8.11 13.63
N GLU A 92 -1.41 6.80 13.56
CA GLU A 92 -0.28 6.14 14.20
C GLU A 92 1.04 6.60 13.59
N LYS A 93 2.06 6.74 14.43
CA LYS A 93 3.40 7.12 13.97
C LYS A 93 4.13 5.96 13.32
N LEU A 94 3.88 4.75 13.80
CA LEU A 94 4.53 3.54 13.29
C LEU A 94 3.47 2.44 13.12
N LEU A 95 3.40 1.88 11.93
CA LEU A 95 2.51 0.76 11.63
C LEU A 95 3.29 -0.54 11.62
N ASN A 96 2.76 -1.55 12.29
CA ASN A 96 3.28 -2.91 12.21
C ASN A 96 2.29 -3.74 11.42
N VAL A 97 2.73 -4.22 10.26
CA VAL A 97 1.88 -4.95 9.33
C VAL A 97 2.41 -6.37 9.19
N VAL A 98 1.51 -7.34 9.32
CA VAL A 98 1.84 -8.75 9.11
C VAL A 98 1.02 -9.25 7.92
N LEU A 99 1.69 -9.78 6.90
CA LEU A 99 1.06 -10.36 5.73
C LEU A 99 1.00 -11.88 5.86
N GLU A 100 -0.07 -12.47 5.32
CA GLU A 100 -0.27 -13.90 5.33
C GLU A 100 -0.09 -14.46 3.93
N GLU A 101 0.50 -15.64 3.85
CA GLU A 101 0.64 -16.34 2.58
C GLU A 101 -0.74 -16.70 2.01
N ASP A 102 -0.87 -16.59 0.71
CA ASP A 102 -2.07 -16.98 0.00
C ASP A 102 -1.94 -18.43 -0.47
N SER A 103 -2.35 -19.35 0.38
CA SER A 103 -2.28 -20.77 0.08
C SER A 103 -3.22 -21.19 -1.05
N GLU A 104 -4.28 -20.44 -1.30
CA GLU A 104 -5.21 -20.74 -2.39
C GLU A 104 -4.58 -20.57 -3.76
N LEU A 105 -3.71 -19.58 -3.91
CA LEU A 105 -2.96 -19.37 -5.16
C LEU A 105 -2.04 -20.54 -5.48
N LEU A 106 -1.41 -21.12 -4.48
CA LEU A 106 -0.55 -22.29 -4.65
C LEU A 106 -1.35 -23.52 -5.02
N ASP A 107 -2.51 -23.71 -4.43
CA ASP A 107 -3.40 -24.83 -4.75
C ASP A 107 -3.91 -24.75 -6.19
N GLU A 108 -4.24 -23.57 -6.69
CA GLU A 108 -4.65 -23.38 -8.08
C GLU A 108 -3.54 -23.77 -9.06
N VAL A 109 -2.32 -23.40 -8.77
CA VAL A 109 -1.17 -23.73 -9.63
C VAL A 109 -0.98 -25.24 -9.68
N VAL A 110 -1.15 -25.95 -8.58
CA VAL A 110 -1.02 -27.41 -8.54
C VAL A 110 -2.12 -28.10 -9.34
N VAL A 111 -3.36 -27.64 -9.25
CA VAL A 111 -4.51 -28.24 -9.94
C VAL A 111 -4.43 -28.01 -11.45
N ILE A 112 -4.04 -26.87 -11.90
CA ILE A 112 -3.94 -26.51 -13.33
C ILE A 112 -2.77 -27.23 -13.99
N GLY A 113 -1.79 -27.62 -13.24
CA GLY A 113 -0.65 -28.37 -13.78
C GLY A 113 -1.10 -29.58 -14.60
N TYR A 114 -2.41 -29.70 -15.51
CA TYR A 114 -2.92 -30.29 -16.30
C TYR A 114 -3.45 -30.22 -16.76
N GLY A 115 -4.10 -29.93 -16.65
CA GLY A 115 -5.13 -29.50 -17.37
C GLY A 115 -5.65 -29.52 -17.52
N THR A 116 -5.97 -29.60 -17.65
CA THR A 116 -6.86 -29.20 -18.25
C THR A 116 -7.20 -29.00 -18.36
N VAL A 117 -7.20 -28.87 -18.14
CA VAL A 117 -7.94 -28.34 -18.58
C VAL A 117 -8.52 -28.26 -18.56
N ASN A 118 -8.72 -28.51 -18.53
CA ASN A 118 -9.67 -28.19 -18.96
C ASN A 118 -10.28 -28.17 -19.15
N LYS A 119 -10.52 -27.95 -18.76
CA LYS A 119 -11.44 -27.81 -19.25
C LYS A 119 -11.88 -27.73 -19.74
N ARG A 120 -11.95 -28.03 -19.72
CA ARG A 120 -12.57 -27.90 -20.47
C ARG A 120 -12.48 -28.21 -20.90
N ASP A 121 -11.75 -29.12 -20.96
CA ASP A 121 -11.78 -29.20 -21.71
C ASP A 121 -11.59 -29.74 -22.05
N LEU A 122 -11.36 -29.81 -21.86
CA LEU A 122 -11.57 -30.05 -22.45
C LEU A 122 -11.76 -30.28 -22.80
N THR A 123 -11.72 -30.44 -22.70
CA THR A 123 -12.13 -30.57 -23.31
C THR A 123 -12.12 -30.94 -23.53
N GLY A 124 -11.83 -31.61 -23.58
CA GLY A 124 -12.15 -31.66 -24.11
C GLY A 124 -11.74 -32.29 -24.06
N SER A 125 -11.48 -32.33 -23.80
CA SER A 125 -11.52 -32.68 -24.19
C SER A 125 -11.19 -33.36 -24.15
N VAL A 126 -10.96 -33.06 -23.70
CA VAL A 126 -11.11 -33.38 -23.95
C VAL A 126 -11.15 -33.93 -23.92
N ALA A 127 -11.09 -33.96 -23.57
CA ALA A 127 -11.54 -34.19 -23.88
C ALA A 127 -11.45 -34.65 -23.89
N SER A 128 -11.36 -35.07 -23.75
CA SER A 128 -11.74 -35.34 -24.14
C SER A 128 -11.56 -36.00 -24.41
N VAL A 129 -11.31 -35.56 -23.91
CA VAL A 129 -11.59 -35.94 -24.45
C VAL A 129 -11.58 -36.53 -24.55
N SER A 130 -11.50 -36.80 -24.32
CA SER A 130 -11.91 -37.18 -24.73
C SER A 130 -11.84 -37.88 -25.06
N SER A 131 -11.81 -37.89 -24.80
CA SER A 131 -12.24 -38.40 -25.37
C SER A 131 -12.20 -38.91 -25.75
N GLN A 132 -12.15 -38.73 -25.51
CA GLN A 132 -12.52 -39.08 -26.09
C GLN A 132 -12.38 -39.40 -26.44
N ASP A 133 -12.28 -39.42 -26.41
CA ASP A 133 -12.51 -39.81 -27.00
C ASP A 133 -12.32 -40.42 -27.26
N ILE A 134 -12.69 -40.40 -27.44
CA ILE A 134 -12.65 -40.92 -27.78
C ILE A 134 -12.69 -41.29 -27.93
N ALA A 135 -12.94 -41.32 -27.91
CA ALA A 135 -12.87 -41.60 -28.09
C ALA A 135 -13.01 -41.92 -28.25
#